data_d9f4463563f75cfde8ee86c1a38ddf18
#
_entry.id   d9f4463563f75cfde8ee86c1a38ddf18
#
_cell.length_a   1.000
_cell.length_b   1.000
_cell.length_c   1.000
_cell.angle_alpha   90.00
_cell.angle_beta   90.00
_cell.angle_gamma   90.00
#
_symmetry.space_group_name_H-M   'P 1'
#
loop_
_entity.id
_entity.type
_entity.pdbx_description
1 polymer ?
#
loop_
_entity_poly.entity_id
_entity_poly.type
_entity_poly.pdbx_seq_one_letter_code
_entity_poly.pdbx_strand_id
1 'polypeptide(L)'
;MVGFAERLRAESEFDGLPGRIGFAAWDLDEREPVLVDAERVVHAASTIKVLIMIAALRAAQEGRLGLDAEVELPAERAGGFGVLRELPSVTRISLRDLITLMIVISDNAATNAVIDAVGFEAIRDCAADLGCTATRVQRRLMDINAPGRNETTALDQARVLAALASGAALPPELTEHALDVLSRQQVRDRLPALLPEDARCWNKTGELLGLRHDVGLIGGDRPRAVVAVLVDELTDERSAASYRGGPACDAIANLGQAVHRALG
;
A
#
# COMPACT_ATOMS: atom_id res chain seq x y z
N MET A 1 26.98 18.21 3.82
CA MET A 1 26.19 17.31 4.70
C MET A 1 25.95 16.00 3.96
N VAL A 2 25.98 14.89 4.65
CA VAL A 2 25.69 13.57 4.07
C VAL A 2 24.20 13.53 3.72
N GLY A 3 23.85 13.18 2.48
CA GLY A 3 22.46 13.13 2.01
C GLY A 3 21.67 11.94 2.58
N PHE A 4 20.33 11.99 2.45
CA PHE A 4 19.45 10.91 2.89
C PHE A 4 19.86 9.55 2.32
N ALA A 5 20.09 9.46 1.01
CA ALA A 5 20.42 8.20 0.34
C ALA A 5 21.71 7.57 0.86
N GLU A 6 22.74 8.38 1.16
CA GLU A 6 23.99 7.89 1.72
C GLU A 6 23.81 7.38 3.15
N ARG A 7 23.08 8.10 4.01
CA ARG A 7 22.73 7.65 5.37
C ARG A 7 21.93 6.36 5.33
N LEU A 8 20.92 6.29 4.47
CA LEU A 8 20.07 5.10 4.37
C LEU A 8 20.87 3.86 3.92
N ARG A 9 21.78 3.99 2.94
CA ARG A 9 22.66 2.89 2.53
C ARG A 9 23.56 2.39 3.67
N ALA A 10 24.02 3.30 4.53
CA ALA A 10 24.85 2.94 5.68
C ALA A 10 24.06 2.27 6.83
N GLU A 11 22.77 2.59 6.97
CA GLU A 11 21.88 2.07 8.00
C GLU A 11 21.13 0.79 7.61
N SER A 12 21.11 0.46 6.32
CA SER A 12 20.30 -0.65 5.79
C SER A 12 21.14 -1.88 5.50
N GLU A 13 20.72 -3.02 6.02
CA GLU A 13 21.25 -4.33 5.70
C GLU A 13 20.24 -5.08 4.81
N PHE A 14 20.66 -5.44 3.60
CA PHE A 14 19.84 -6.17 2.64
C PHE A 14 20.28 -7.65 2.48
N ASP A 15 21.47 -7.99 2.96
CA ASP A 15 22.01 -9.35 2.92
C ASP A 15 21.40 -10.22 4.04
N GLY A 16 21.13 -11.48 3.72
CA GLY A 16 20.60 -12.44 4.69
C GLY A 16 19.14 -12.22 5.08
N LEU A 17 18.42 -11.34 4.39
CA LEU A 17 17.00 -11.15 4.61
C LEU A 17 16.19 -12.39 4.20
N PRO A 18 15.07 -12.68 4.88
CA PRO A 18 14.22 -13.79 4.51
C PRO A 18 13.54 -13.54 3.16
N GLY A 19 13.70 -14.47 2.22
CA GLY A 19 13.11 -14.36 0.88
C GLY A 19 13.84 -13.37 -0.04
N ARG A 20 13.19 -12.99 -1.14
CA ARG A 20 13.67 -11.97 -2.08
C ARG A 20 13.01 -10.63 -1.78
N ILE A 21 13.82 -9.59 -1.74
CA ILE A 21 13.36 -8.23 -1.44
C ILE A 21 13.39 -7.34 -2.67
N GLY A 22 12.31 -6.58 -2.88
CA GLY A 22 12.28 -5.38 -3.70
C GLY A 22 12.14 -4.16 -2.78
N PHE A 23 13.06 -3.21 -2.90
CA PHE A 23 13.09 -2.03 -2.05
C PHE A 23 13.22 -0.75 -2.86
N ALA A 24 12.44 0.26 -2.51
CA ALA A 24 12.58 1.62 -3.04
C ALA A 24 12.28 2.63 -1.92
N ALA A 25 13.19 3.57 -1.68
CA ALA A 25 12.97 4.67 -0.75
C ALA A 25 13.74 5.91 -1.15
N TRP A 26 13.18 7.09 -0.86
CA TRP A 26 13.84 8.38 -1.00
C TRP A 26 13.21 9.44 -0.09
N ASP A 27 13.98 10.45 0.25
CA ASP A 27 13.47 11.68 0.85
C ASP A 27 12.69 12.47 -0.22
N LEU A 28 11.51 12.95 0.13
CA LEU A 28 10.59 13.63 -0.81
C LEU A 28 11.12 14.98 -1.30
N ASP A 29 12.03 15.61 -0.54
CA ASP A 29 12.66 16.88 -0.88
C ASP A 29 13.94 16.65 -1.70
N GLU A 30 14.85 15.73 -1.28
CA GLU A 30 16.13 15.42 -1.96
C GLU A 30 15.95 14.59 -3.24
N ARG A 31 14.97 13.68 -3.26
CA ARG A 31 14.59 12.82 -4.40
C ARG A 31 15.66 11.87 -4.94
N GLU A 32 16.77 11.68 -4.25
CA GLU A 32 17.76 10.66 -4.61
C GLU A 32 17.29 9.29 -4.10
N PRO A 33 17.03 8.29 -4.99
CA PRO A 33 16.47 7.04 -4.57
C PRO A 33 17.53 6.04 -4.10
N VAL A 34 17.17 5.23 -3.11
CA VAL A 34 17.83 3.97 -2.77
C VAL A 34 16.97 2.85 -3.29
N LEU A 35 17.49 2.06 -4.23
CA LEU A 35 16.78 1.01 -4.94
C LEU A 35 17.53 -0.31 -4.80
N VAL A 36 16.80 -1.39 -4.45
CA VAL A 36 17.31 -2.77 -4.45
C VAL A 36 16.26 -3.64 -5.12
N ASP A 37 16.58 -4.26 -6.24
CA ASP A 37 15.68 -5.09 -7.06
C ASP A 37 14.28 -4.46 -7.25
N ALA A 38 14.25 -3.11 -7.32
CA ALA A 38 13.05 -2.30 -7.16
C ALA A 38 12.07 -2.39 -8.33
N GLU A 39 12.53 -2.84 -9.50
CA GLU A 39 11.72 -3.02 -10.72
C GLU A 39 11.21 -4.47 -10.88
N ARG A 40 11.58 -5.36 -9.97
CA ARG A 40 11.12 -6.75 -9.99
C ARG A 40 9.61 -6.81 -9.79
N VAL A 41 8.93 -7.47 -10.73
CA VAL A 41 7.48 -7.65 -10.70
C VAL A 41 7.13 -8.76 -9.70
N VAL A 42 6.26 -8.44 -8.75
CA VAL A 42 5.76 -9.37 -7.74
C VAL A 42 4.24 -9.33 -7.65
N HIS A 43 3.64 -10.30 -6.95
CA HIS A 43 2.23 -10.23 -6.61
C HIS A 43 1.98 -9.05 -5.65
N ALA A 44 1.12 -8.11 -6.04
CA ALA A 44 0.92 -6.89 -5.27
C ALA A 44 0.29 -7.10 -3.88
N ALA A 45 -0.41 -8.22 -3.68
CA ALA A 45 -1.25 -8.43 -2.52
C ALA A 45 -2.14 -7.20 -2.23
N SER A 46 -2.29 -6.81 -0.96
CA SER A 46 -3.13 -5.66 -0.61
C SER A 46 -2.45 -4.29 -0.75
N THR A 47 -1.18 -4.21 -1.14
CA THR A 47 -0.54 -2.91 -1.41
C THR A 47 -1.16 -2.21 -2.64
N ILE A 48 -1.75 -2.98 -3.55
CA ILE A 48 -2.48 -2.47 -4.72
C ILE A 48 -3.65 -1.53 -4.36
N LYS A 49 -4.14 -1.61 -3.12
CA LYS A 49 -5.28 -0.82 -2.63
C LYS A 49 -4.98 0.67 -2.53
N VAL A 50 -3.71 1.05 -2.45
CA VAL A 50 -3.31 2.49 -2.51
C VAL A 50 -3.65 3.07 -3.88
N LEU A 51 -3.29 2.39 -4.95
CA LEU A 51 -3.64 2.81 -6.31
C LEU A 51 -5.17 2.82 -6.53
N ILE A 52 -5.87 1.80 -6.05
CA ILE A 52 -7.34 1.71 -6.15
C ILE A 52 -8.00 2.88 -5.40
N MET A 53 -7.50 3.24 -4.22
CA MET A 53 -7.97 4.40 -3.45
C MET A 53 -7.79 5.70 -4.25
N ILE A 54 -6.62 5.93 -4.82
CA ILE A 54 -6.34 7.14 -5.60
C ILE A 54 -7.26 7.20 -6.83
N ALA A 55 -7.47 6.09 -7.54
CA ALA A 55 -8.38 6.03 -8.67
C ALA A 55 -9.84 6.34 -8.27
N ALA A 56 -10.29 5.84 -7.12
CA ALA A 56 -11.62 6.13 -6.59
C ALA A 56 -11.78 7.61 -6.20
N LEU A 57 -10.77 8.20 -5.57
CA LEU A 57 -10.76 9.61 -5.20
C LEU A 57 -10.71 10.53 -6.44
N ARG A 58 -9.97 10.15 -7.50
CA ARG A 58 -10.00 10.84 -8.79
C ARG A 58 -11.39 10.78 -9.44
N ALA A 59 -12.03 9.62 -9.43
CA ALA A 59 -13.40 9.48 -9.93
C ALA A 59 -14.40 10.35 -9.17
N ALA A 60 -14.19 10.56 -7.87
CA ALA A 60 -14.98 11.47 -7.06
C ALA A 60 -14.69 12.94 -7.39
N GLN A 61 -13.41 13.32 -7.59
CA GLN A 61 -13.02 14.66 -8.03
C GLN A 61 -13.65 15.04 -9.37
N GLU A 62 -13.72 14.09 -10.30
CA GLU A 62 -14.30 14.28 -11.64
C GLU A 62 -15.84 14.26 -11.64
N GLY A 63 -16.47 14.07 -10.50
CA GLY A 63 -17.92 14.00 -10.38
C GLY A 63 -18.56 12.72 -10.94
N ARG A 64 -17.75 11.71 -11.29
CA ARG A 64 -18.24 10.39 -11.75
C ARG A 64 -18.80 9.55 -10.61
N LEU A 65 -18.26 9.73 -9.42
CA LEU A 65 -18.71 9.08 -8.17
C LEU A 65 -18.87 10.13 -7.06
N GLY A 66 -19.80 9.90 -6.13
CA GLY A 66 -19.89 10.69 -4.92
C GLY A 66 -19.21 9.96 -3.77
N LEU A 67 -18.35 10.64 -2.98
CA LEU A 67 -17.75 10.01 -1.81
C LEU A 67 -18.78 9.55 -0.78
N ASP A 68 -19.84 10.31 -0.60
CA ASP A 68 -20.91 10.02 0.33
C ASP A 68 -22.09 9.29 -0.34
N ALA A 69 -21.96 8.95 -1.63
CA ALA A 69 -22.92 8.14 -2.34
C ALA A 69 -22.87 6.68 -1.87
N GLU A 70 -24.06 6.10 -1.68
CA GLU A 70 -24.18 4.71 -1.31
C GLU A 70 -23.86 3.78 -2.48
N VAL A 71 -22.96 2.83 -2.25
CA VAL A 71 -22.62 1.73 -3.17
C VAL A 71 -23.39 0.49 -2.71
N GLU A 72 -24.08 -0.14 -3.64
CA GLU A 72 -24.76 -1.41 -3.37
C GLU A 72 -23.74 -2.55 -3.29
N LEU A 73 -23.88 -3.39 -2.27
CA LEU A 73 -22.98 -4.49 -2.01
C LEU A 73 -23.59 -5.81 -2.51
N PRO A 74 -22.80 -6.66 -3.20
CA PRO A 74 -23.28 -7.97 -3.59
C PRO A 74 -23.57 -8.85 -2.38
N ALA A 75 -24.51 -9.80 -2.53
CA ALA A 75 -24.82 -10.78 -1.48
C ALA A 75 -23.62 -11.70 -1.22
N GLU A 76 -22.93 -12.13 -2.28
CA GLU A 76 -21.69 -12.89 -2.17
C GLU A 76 -20.49 -11.95 -2.09
N ARG A 77 -19.70 -12.08 -1.03
CA ARG A 77 -18.59 -11.18 -0.73
C ARG A 77 -17.29 -11.94 -0.59
N ALA A 78 -16.20 -11.30 -1.04
CA ALA A 78 -14.87 -11.84 -0.95
C ALA A 78 -14.48 -12.15 0.49
N GLY A 79 -13.84 -13.31 0.68
CA GLY A 79 -13.28 -13.72 1.96
C GLY A 79 -11.90 -13.13 2.23
N GLY A 80 -11.25 -13.66 3.27
CA GLY A 80 -9.93 -13.21 3.73
C GLY A 80 -10.04 -12.04 4.71
N PHE A 81 -9.25 -10.98 4.51
CA PHE A 81 -9.23 -9.83 5.43
C PHE A 81 -10.46 -8.95 5.31
N GLY A 82 -10.86 -8.38 6.44
CA GLY A 82 -11.96 -7.44 6.56
C GLY A 82 -13.11 -7.93 7.41
N VAL A 83 -14.13 -7.10 7.58
CA VAL A 83 -15.32 -7.37 8.39
C VAL A 83 -16.62 -7.32 7.59
N LEU A 84 -16.59 -6.71 6.39
CA LEU A 84 -17.82 -6.46 5.63
C LEU A 84 -18.52 -7.75 5.17
N ARG A 85 -17.76 -8.82 4.96
CA ARG A 85 -18.31 -10.16 4.69
C ARG A 85 -19.16 -10.69 5.84
N GLU A 86 -18.80 -10.37 7.07
CA GLU A 86 -19.49 -10.86 8.29
C GLU A 86 -20.75 -10.03 8.63
N LEU A 87 -21.06 -9.00 7.83
CA LEU A 87 -22.16 -8.07 8.02
C LEU A 87 -23.22 -8.21 6.90
N PRO A 88 -23.92 -9.34 6.76
CA PRO A 88 -24.82 -9.58 5.62
C PRO A 88 -26.01 -8.61 5.55
N SER A 89 -26.39 -8.00 6.66
CA SER A 89 -27.47 -7.00 6.73
C SER A 89 -27.07 -5.63 6.18
N VAL A 90 -25.76 -5.35 6.05
CA VAL A 90 -25.27 -4.13 5.42
C VAL A 90 -25.29 -4.31 3.90
N THR A 91 -26.34 -3.85 3.25
CA THR A 91 -26.51 -3.99 1.79
C THR A 91 -26.03 -2.77 1.00
N ARG A 92 -25.83 -1.65 1.67
CA ARG A 92 -25.32 -0.41 1.11
C ARG A 92 -24.35 0.26 2.08
N ILE A 93 -23.36 0.95 1.56
CA ILE A 93 -22.36 1.69 2.34
C ILE A 93 -21.75 2.79 1.46
N SER A 94 -21.34 3.92 2.06
CA SER A 94 -20.73 5.02 1.31
C SER A 94 -19.40 4.62 0.66
N LEU A 95 -19.06 5.22 -0.47
CA LEU A 95 -17.75 5.03 -1.10
C LEU A 95 -16.62 5.44 -0.13
N ARG A 96 -16.82 6.48 0.68
CA ARG A 96 -15.90 6.93 1.72
C ARG A 96 -15.60 5.82 2.74
N ASP A 97 -16.63 5.15 3.23
CA ASP A 97 -16.47 4.09 4.22
C ASP A 97 -15.85 2.82 3.59
N LEU A 98 -16.19 2.53 2.33
CA LEU A 98 -15.52 1.45 1.58
C LEU A 98 -14.02 1.70 1.45
N ILE A 99 -13.61 2.92 1.09
CA ILE A 99 -12.19 3.31 1.03
C ILE A 99 -11.53 3.16 2.41
N THR A 100 -12.22 3.59 3.47
CA THR A 100 -11.74 3.45 4.84
C THR A 100 -11.51 1.98 5.21
N LEU A 101 -12.50 1.11 5.02
CA LEU A 101 -12.37 -0.33 5.31
C LEU A 101 -11.29 -1.01 4.45
N MET A 102 -11.22 -0.65 3.16
CA MET A 102 -10.23 -1.16 2.22
C MET A 102 -8.80 -0.90 2.70
N ILE A 103 -8.52 0.26 3.25
CA ILE A 103 -7.17 0.66 3.68
C ILE A 103 -6.91 0.27 5.13
N VAL A 104 -7.76 0.67 6.08
CA VAL A 104 -7.49 0.57 7.53
C VAL A 104 -7.38 -0.88 8.00
N ILE A 105 -8.24 -1.75 7.54
CA ILE A 105 -8.26 -3.19 7.90
C ILE A 105 -8.08 -4.11 6.70
N SER A 106 -7.74 -3.57 5.56
CA SER A 106 -7.52 -4.35 4.34
C SER A 106 -8.73 -5.16 3.88
N ASP A 107 -9.97 -4.66 4.05
CA ASP A 107 -11.20 -5.37 3.72
C ASP A 107 -11.28 -5.70 2.22
N ASN A 108 -11.37 -6.99 1.87
CA ASN A 108 -11.40 -7.45 0.50
C ASN A 108 -12.78 -7.25 -0.16
N ALA A 109 -13.86 -7.38 0.60
CA ALA A 109 -15.21 -7.13 0.09
C ALA A 109 -15.39 -5.64 -0.24
N ALA A 110 -14.92 -4.75 0.63
CA ALA A 110 -14.88 -3.32 0.37
C ALA A 110 -14.02 -2.99 -0.86
N THR A 111 -12.85 -3.63 -0.99
CA THR A 111 -11.96 -3.43 -2.14
C THR A 111 -12.66 -3.78 -3.45
N ASN A 112 -13.33 -4.93 -3.51
CA ASN A 112 -14.03 -5.35 -4.72
C ASN A 112 -15.19 -4.42 -5.06
N ALA A 113 -15.93 -3.93 -4.08
CA ALA A 113 -16.98 -2.94 -4.30
C ALA A 113 -16.42 -1.62 -4.85
N VAL A 114 -15.24 -1.17 -4.37
CA VAL A 114 -14.55 0.01 -4.94
C VAL A 114 -14.09 -0.26 -6.37
N ILE A 115 -13.49 -1.43 -6.66
CA ILE A 115 -13.09 -1.81 -8.03
C ILE A 115 -14.29 -1.79 -8.97
N ASP A 116 -15.44 -2.33 -8.53
CA ASP A 116 -16.66 -2.38 -9.33
C ASP A 116 -17.25 -0.99 -9.60
N ALA A 117 -17.18 -0.09 -8.62
CA ALA A 117 -17.66 1.27 -8.77
C ALA A 117 -16.75 2.13 -9.67
N VAL A 118 -15.43 1.94 -9.60
CA VAL A 118 -14.44 2.72 -10.35
C VAL A 118 -14.21 2.15 -11.74
N GLY A 119 -14.16 0.82 -11.86
CA GLY A 119 -13.81 0.08 -13.07
C GLY A 119 -12.30 -0.13 -13.23
N PHE A 120 -11.94 -1.29 -13.80
CA PHE A 120 -10.52 -1.66 -14.03
C PHE A 120 -9.80 -0.69 -14.98
N GLU A 121 -10.51 -0.12 -15.94
CA GLU A 121 -9.95 0.82 -16.90
C GLU A 121 -9.46 2.09 -16.22
N ALA A 122 -10.28 2.73 -15.39
CA ALA A 122 -9.89 3.93 -14.66
C ALA A 122 -8.73 3.69 -13.68
N ILE A 123 -8.65 2.48 -13.07
CA ILE A 123 -7.52 2.11 -12.22
C ILE A 123 -6.24 1.95 -13.06
N ARG A 124 -6.33 1.34 -14.23
CA ARG A 124 -5.19 1.19 -15.15
C ARG A 124 -4.68 2.55 -15.64
N ASP A 125 -5.60 3.43 -16.03
CA ASP A 125 -5.25 4.76 -16.50
C ASP A 125 -4.62 5.60 -15.40
N CYS A 126 -5.15 5.51 -14.17
CA CYS A 126 -4.53 6.10 -13.00
C CYS A 126 -3.10 5.60 -12.77
N ALA A 127 -2.84 4.30 -12.94
CA ALA A 127 -1.49 3.75 -12.83
C ALA A 127 -0.54 4.34 -13.90
N ALA A 128 -1.01 4.42 -15.15
CA ALA A 128 -0.23 4.97 -16.25
C ALA A 128 0.12 6.45 -16.03
N ASP A 129 -0.86 7.26 -15.61
CA ASP A 129 -0.67 8.68 -15.30
C ASP A 129 0.33 8.92 -14.16
N LEU A 130 0.40 8.00 -13.20
CA LEU A 130 1.36 8.04 -12.08
C LEU A 130 2.73 7.46 -12.46
N GLY A 131 2.94 7.10 -13.73
CA GLY A 131 4.20 6.56 -14.23
C GLY A 131 4.49 5.12 -13.79
N CYS A 132 3.46 4.35 -13.41
CA CYS A 132 3.59 2.94 -13.09
C CYS A 132 3.66 2.11 -14.36
N THR A 133 4.83 1.52 -14.63
CA THR A 133 5.05 0.77 -15.88
C THR A 133 4.74 -0.72 -15.75
N ALA A 134 4.78 -1.28 -14.54
CA ALA A 134 4.63 -2.70 -14.25
C ALA A 134 3.43 -3.04 -13.36
N THR A 135 2.80 -2.05 -12.74
CA THR A 135 1.63 -2.30 -11.88
C THR A 135 0.39 -2.61 -12.73
N ARG A 136 -0.28 -3.73 -12.37
CA ARG A 136 -1.47 -4.23 -13.06
C ARG A 136 -2.55 -4.65 -12.06
N VAL A 137 -3.77 -4.15 -12.23
CA VAL A 137 -4.98 -4.62 -11.54
C VAL A 137 -5.83 -5.35 -12.56
N GLN A 138 -5.80 -6.68 -12.51
CA GLN A 138 -6.38 -7.53 -13.57
C GLN A 138 -7.61 -8.31 -13.10
N ARG A 139 -7.78 -8.47 -11.77
CA ARG A 139 -8.90 -9.22 -11.20
C ARG A 139 -9.30 -8.68 -9.83
N ARG A 140 -10.52 -9.01 -9.41
CA ARG A 140 -10.97 -8.77 -8.03
C ARG A 140 -10.12 -9.53 -7.02
N LEU A 141 -10.08 -9.01 -5.79
CA LEU A 141 -9.37 -9.67 -4.69
C LEU A 141 -10.05 -11.01 -4.37
N MET A 142 -9.26 -12.04 -4.09
CA MET A 142 -9.69 -13.41 -3.78
C MET A 142 -10.42 -14.15 -4.93
N ASP A 143 -10.56 -13.57 -6.10
CA ASP A 143 -11.09 -14.27 -7.28
C ASP A 143 -9.98 -15.08 -7.96
N ILE A 144 -9.72 -16.29 -7.41
CA ILE A 144 -8.63 -17.16 -7.89
C ILE A 144 -8.95 -17.81 -9.25
N ASN A 145 -10.21 -17.80 -9.68
CA ASN A 145 -10.65 -18.38 -10.93
C ASN A 145 -10.58 -17.39 -12.11
N ALA A 146 -10.55 -16.08 -11.82
CA ALA A 146 -10.39 -15.07 -12.86
C ALA A 146 -8.96 -15.09 -13.45
N PRO A 147 -8.81 -14.88 -14.76
CA PRO A 147 -7.49 -14.81 -15.39
C PRO A 147 -6.71 -13.58 -14.90
N GLY A 148 -5.39 -13.64 -15.06
CA GLY A 148 -4.48 -12.56 -14.69
C GLY A 148 -4.11 -12.58 -13.20
N ARG A 149 -3.28 -11.60 -12.83
CA ARG A 149 -2.75 -11.43 -11.48
C ARG A 149 -2.56 -9.95 -11.18
N ASN A 150 -2.87 -9.53 -9.96
CA ASN A 150 -2.57 -8.18 -9.52
C ASN A 150 -1.08 -8.10 -9.18
N GLU A 151 -0.35 -7.29 -9.92
CA GLU A 151 1.10 -7.21 -9.89
C GLU A 151 1.57 -5.77 -9.65
N THR A 152 2.77 -5.66 -9.09
CA THR A 152 3.43 -4.36 -8.87
C THR A 152 4.94 -4.53 -8.72
N THR A 153 5.64 -3.40 -8.58
CA THR A 153 7.05 -3.31 -8.21
C THR A 153 7.22 -2.37 -7.03
N ALA A 154 8.33 -2.47 -6.30
CA ALA A 154 8.63 -1.54 -5.21
C ALA A 154 8.75 -0.10 -5.73
N LEU A 155 9.34 0.08 -6.91
CA LEU A 155 9.49 1.39 -7.54
C LEU A 155 8.14 2.01 -7.90
N ASP A 156 7.20 1.24 -8.47
CA ASP A 156 5.87 1.74 -8.82
C ASP A 156 5.07 2.11 -7.55
N GLN A 157 5.12 1.28 -6.50
CA GLN A 157 4.46 1.59 -5.23
C GLN A 157 4.99 2.87 -4.60
N ALA A 158 6.31 3.07 -4.63
CA ALA A 158 6.93 4.28 -4.13
C ALA A 158 6.54 5.51 -4.98
N ARG A 159 6.45 5.40 -6.31
CA ARG A 159 5.97 6.47 -7.20
C ARG A 159 4.53 6.89 -6.87
N VAL A 160 3.63 5.92 -6.68
CA VAL A 160 2.23 6.17 -6.31
C VAL A 160 2.13 6.97 -5.01
N LEU A 161 2.87 6.55 -3.97
CA LEU A 161 2.88 7.21 -2.66
C LEU A 161 3.56 8.57 -2.70
N ALA A 162 4.65 8.72 -3.44
CA ALA A 162 5.32 10.02 -3.60
C ALA A 162 4.44 11.03 -4.35
N ALA A 163 3.72 10.59 -5.38
CA ALA A 163 2.75 11.42 -6.08
C ALA A 163 1.59 11.85 -5.17
N LEU A 164 1.13 10.95 -4.28
CA LEU A 164 0.14 11.28 -3.26
C LEU A 164 0.69 12.34 -2.28
N ALA A 165 1.87 12.12 -1.72
CA ALA A 165 2.47 13.01 -0.72
C ALA A 165 2.78 14.41 -1.26
N SER A 166 3.13 14.52 -2.55
CA SER A 166 3.42 15.81 -3.21
C SER A 166 2.17 16.54 -3.71
N GLY A 167 0.97 15.97 -3.58
CA GLY A 167 -0.26 16.51 -4.15
C GLY A 167 -0.37 16.37 -5.67
N ALA A 168 0.55 15.66 -6.33
CA ALA A 168 0.48 15.43 -7.78
C ALA A 168 -0.60 14.41 -8.18
N ALA A 169 -0.99 13.52 -7.26
CA ALA A 169 -2.00 12.51 -7.53
C ALA A 169 -3.44 13.03 -7.36
N LEU A 170 -3.68 13.92 -6.40
CA LEU A 170 -5.00 14.38 -5.96
C LEU A 170 -4.94 15.85 -5.52
N PRO A 171 -6.05 16.60 -5.53
CA PRO A 171 -6.13 17.93 -4.95
C PRO A 171 -5.98 17.87 -3.41
N PRO A 172 -5.66 19.01 -2.75
CA PRO A 172 -5.30 19.06 -1.34
C PRO A 172 -6.29 18.34 -0.40
N GLU A 173 -7.58 18.60 -0.51
CA GLU A 173 -8.62 18.01 0.36
C GLU A 173 -8.66 16.48 0.24
N LEU A 174 -8.53 15.93 -0.97
CA LEU A 174 -8.52 14.48 -1.21
C LEU A 174 -7.18 13.86 -0.84
N THR A 175 -6.08 14.61 -0.96
CA THR A 175 -4.76 14.20 -0.46
C THR A 175 -4.79 14.04 1.06
N GLU A 176 -5.31 15.02 1.79
CA GLU A 176 -5.48 14.95 3.25
C GLU A 176 -6.35 13.77 3.66
N HIS A 177 -7.48 13.56 2.97
CA HIS A 177 -8.35 12.41 3.22
C HIS A 177 -7.61 11.08 3.01
N ALA A 178 -6.87 10.92 1.92
CA ALA A 178 -6.11 9.71 1.64
C ALA A 178 -5.01 9.46 2.68
N LEU A 179 -4.29 10.50 3.08
CA LEU A 179 -3.27 10.43 4.14
C LEU A 179 -3.91 10.10 5.50
N ASP A 180 -5.04 10.73 5.87
CA ASP A 180 -5.76 10.39 7.09
C ASP A 180 -6.10 8.89 7.13
N VAL A 181 -6.68 8.36 6.06
CA VAL A 181 -7.06 6.94 5.97
C VAL A 181 -5.84 6.02 6.08
N LEU A 182 -4.72 6.35 5.40
CA LEU A 182 -3.47 5.57 5.49
C LEU A 182 -2.86 5.60 6.91
N SER A 183 -2.97 6.75 7.62
CA SER A 183 -2.44 6.90 8.98
C SER A 183 -3.14 5.99 10.00
N ARG A 184 -4.38 5.59 9.71
CA ARG A 184 -5.22 4.75 10.56
C ARG A 184 -5.05 3.25 10.29
N GLN A 185 -4.04 2.82 9.49
CA GLN A 185 -3.73 1.40 9.27
C GLN A 185 -3.56 0.66 10.60
N GLN A 186 -4.30 -0.45 10.77
CA GLN A 186 -4.29 -1.23 12.02
C GLN A 186 -3.21 -2.32 12.04
N VAL A 187 -2.68 -2.75 10.89
CA VAL A 187 -1.57 -3.70 10.84
C VAL A 187 -0.26 -2.92 10.96
N ARG A 188 0.35 -2.99 12.14
CA ARG A 188 1.50 -2.17 12.52
C ARG A 188 2.76 -2.98 12.85
N ASP A 189 2.84 -4.21 12.38
CA ASP A 189 3.91 -5.17 12.66
C ASP A 189 5.09 -5.12 11.66
N ARG A 190 5.17 -4.07 10.83
CA ARG A 190 6.17 -3.88 9.76
C ARG A 190 6.74 -2.45 9.81
N LEU A 191 6.65 -1.66 8.73
CA LEU A 191 7.24 -0.32 8.67
C LEU A 191 7.08 0.52 9.95
N PRO A 192 5.91 0.61 10.60
CA PRO A 192 5.74 1.42 11.80
C PRO A 192 6.21 0.75 13.11
N ALA A 193 6.59 -0.54 13.10
CA ALA A 193 6.78 -1.31 14.34
C ALA A 193 7.91 -0.80 15.24
N LEU A 194 8.96 -0.23 14.67
CA LEU A 194 10.15 0.26 15.40
C LEU A 194 10.32 1.78 15.27
N LEU A 195 9.31 2.49 14.80
CA LEU A 195 9.35 3.95 14.76
C LEU A 195 9.14 4.52 16.17
N PRO A 196 9.80 5.65 16.52
CA PRO A 196 9.55 6.34 17.76
C PRO A 196 8.14 6.96 17.82
N GLU A 197 7.68 7.34 19.01
CA GLU A 197 6.31 7.81 19.26
C GLU A 197 5.95 9.10 18.49
N ASP A 198 6.92 9.94 18.22
CA ASP A 198 6.78 11.21 17.50
C ASP A 198 6.81 11.04 15.96
N ALA A 199 7.19 9.87 15.48
CA ALA A 199 7.15 9.54 14.06
C ALA A 199 5.79 9.00 13.63
N ARG A 200 5.35 9.41 12.46
CA ARG A 200 4.13 8.91 11.83
C ARG A 200 4.45 8.05 10.61
N CYS A 201 3.63 7.05 10.41
CA CYS A 201 3.66 6.20 9.24
C CYS A 201 2.26 6.16 8.60
N TRP A 202 2.20 6.45 7.32
CA TRP A 202 1.03 6.35 6.47
C TRP A 202 1.24 5.15 5.55
N ASN A 203 0.75 3.97 5.91
CA ASN A 203 1.16 2.75 5.22
C ASN A 203 0.01 1.85 4.79
N LYS A 204 0.32 0.95 3.88
CA LYS A 204 -0.55 -0.15 3.47
C LYS A 204 0.23 -1.44 3.37
N THR A 205 -0.18 -2.40 4.17
CA THR A 205 0.39 -3.74 4.18
C THR A 205 -0.18 -4.63 3.08
N GLY A 206 0.59 -5.63 2.68
CA GLY A 206 0.18 -6.70 1.79
C GLY A 206 0.70 -8.05 2.26
N GLU A 207 -0.19 -9.04 2.38
CA GLU A 207 0.17 -10.38 2.82
C GLU A 207 -0.55 -11.49 2.05
N LEU A 208 0.21 -12.52 1.76
CA LEU A 208 -0.24 -13.85 1.37
C LEU A 208 0.73 -14.88 1.97
N LEU A 209 0.40 -16.15 1.91
CA LEU A 209 1.38 -17.18 2.25
C LEU A 209 2.60 -17.04 1.35
N GLY A 210 3.79 -17.02 1.95
CA GLY A 210 5.05 -16.86 1.23
C GLY A 210 5.42 -15.43 0.83
N LEU A 211 4.65 -14.39 1.20
CA LEU A 211 5.04 -13.00 0.98
C LEU A 211 4.57 -12.05 2.09
N ARG A 212 5.36 -10.98 2.30
CA ARG A 212 5.08 -9.86 3.20
C ARG A 212 5.50 -8.56 2.53
N HIS A 213 4.59 -7.63 2.49
CA HIS A 213 4.83 -6.31 1.91
C HIS A 213 4.40 -5.22 2.88
N ASP A 214 5.07 -4.10 2.84
CA ASP A 214 4.56 -2.86 3.39
C ASP A 214 5.08 -1.68 2.57
N VAL A 215 4.20 -0.75 2.26
CA VAL A 215 4.51 0.43 1.46
C VAL A 215 3.93 1.65 2.15
N GLY A 216 4.65 2.74 2.22
CA GLY A 216 4.18 3.88 2.97
C GLY A 216 5.03 5.13 2.87
N LEU A 217 4.62 6.08 3.69
CA LEU A 217 5.31 7.34 3.92
C LEU A 217 5.72 7.41 5.39
N ILE A 218 6.89 7.97 5.67
CA ILE A 218 7.40 8.17 7.03
C ILE A 218 7.74 9.64 7.22
N GLY A 219 7.44 10.19 8.38
CA GLY A 219 7.74 11.57 8.75
C GLY A 219 7.27 11.91 10.16
N GLY A 220 7.10 13.20 10.44
CA GLY A 220 6.52 13.74 11.67
C GLY A 220 5.10 14.28 11.40
N ASP A 221 4.93 15.61 11.43
CA ASP A 221 3.63 16.25 11.13
C ASP A 221 3.21 16.08 9.67
N ARG A 222 4.17 15.90 8.76
CA ARG A 222 3.96 15.63 7.33
C ARG A 222 4.84 14.49 6.86
N PRO A 223 4.47 13.82 5.76
CA PRO A 223 5.37 12.89 5.08
C PRO A 223 6.69 13.55 4.69
N ARG A 224 7.82 12.84 4.93
CA ARG A 224 9.16 13.28 4.54
C ARG A 224 9.89 12.27 3.67
N ALA A 225 9.66 10.98 3.89
CA ALA A 225 10.22 9.94 3.03
C ALA A 225 9.12 9.02 2.53
N VAL A 226 9.32 8.49 1.32
CA VAL A 226 8.57 7.36 0.78
C VAL A 226 9.40 6.10 0.92
N VAL A 227 8.72 4.98 1.19
CA VAL A 227 9.33 3.66 1.28
C VAL A 227 8.39 2.58 0.78
N ALA A 228 8.90 1.66 -0.01
CA ALA A 228 8.20 0.45 -0.44
C ALA A 228 9.11 -0.77 -0.23
N VAL A 229 8.63 -1.73 0.54
CA VAL A 229 9.33 -2.99 0.84
C VAL A 229 8.44 -4.15 0.43
N LEU A 230 8.85 -4.89 -0.59
CA LEU A 230 8.13 -6.03 -1.12
C LEU A 230 8.99 -7.29 -0.96
N VAL A 231 8.58 -8.20 -0.08
CA VAL A 231 9.32 -9.44 0.21
C VAL A 231 8.46 -10.62 -0.20
N ASP A 232 8.99 -11.49 -1.06
CA ASP A 232 8.35 -12.73 -1.50
C ASP A 232 9.33 -13.91 -1.45
N GLU A 233 8.91 -15.08 -1.95
CA GLU A 233 9.67 -16.30 -1.89
C GLU A 233 10.09 -16.70 -0.46
N LEU A 234 9.23 -16.39 0.53
CA LEU A 234 9.44 -16.73 1.94
C LEU A 234 9.30 -18.24 2.14
N THR A 235 10.34 -18.87 2.69
CA THR A 235 10.40 -20.31 2.92
C THR A 235 10.37 -20.70 4.39
N ASP A 236 10.44 -19.71 5.31
CA ASP A 236 10.39 -20.00 6.74
C ASP A 236 9.00 -20.48 7.17
N GLU A 237 8.97 -21.42 8.12
CA GLU A 237 7.74 -22.06 8.59
C GLU A 237 6.72 -21.06 9.12
N ARG A 238 7.17 -19.98 9.77
CA ARG A 238 6.29 -18.98 10.36
C ARG A 238 5.57 -18.16 9.29
N SER A 239 6.28 -17.76 8.24
CA SER A 239 5.70 -17.03 7.10
C SER A 239 4.82 -17.92 6.23
N ALA A 240 5.05 -19.24 6.22
CA ALA A 240 4.21 -20.21 5.54
C ALA A 240 2.89 -20.51 6.30
N ALA A 241 2.91 -20.40 7.64
CA ALA A 241 1.78 -20.79 8.51
C ALA A 241 0.92 -19.61 8.99
N SER A 242 1.43 -18.38 8.93
CA SER A 242 0.76 -17.18 9.47
C SER A 242 0.85 -16.02 8.50
N TYR A 243 -0.13 -15.13 8.53
CA TYR A 243 -0.12 -13.86 7.80
C TYR A 243 0.52 -12.71 8.59
N ARG A 244 0.92 -12.91 9.84
CA ARG A 244 1.44 -11.88 10.73
C ARG A 244 2.72 -12.32 11.43
N GLY A 245 3.58 -11.34 11.70
CA GLY A 245 4.87 -11.52 12.35
C GLY A 245 5.84 -12.35 11.51
N GLY A 246 6.95 -12.73 12.12
CA GLY A 246 8.02 -13.51 11.52
C GLY A 246 9.16 -12.68 10.96
N PRO A 247 10.24 -13.35 10.53
CA PRO A 247 11.49 -12.68 10.14
C PRO A 247 11.32 -11.60 9.06
N ALA A 248 10.38 -11.80 8.12
CA ALA A 248 10.12 -10.81 7.09
C ALA A 248 9.46 -9.53 7.64
N CYS A 249 8.56 -9.64 8.63
CA CYS A 249 7.99 -8.48 9.29
C CYS A 249 9.06 -7.71 10.07
N ASP A 250 9.94 -8.43 10.78
CA ASP A 250 11.05 -7.85 11.52
C ASP A 250 12.04 -7.11 10.58
N ALA A 251 12.35 -7.71 9.43
CA ALA A 251 13.20 -7.09 8.41
C ALA A 251 12.58 -5.80 7.86
N ILE A 252 11.28 -5.81 7.54
CA ILE A 252 10.57 -4.61 7.08
C ILE A 252 10.53 -3.53 8.17
N ALA A 253 10.37 -3.90 9.45
CA ALA A 253 10.39 -2.97 10.58
C ALA A 253 11.77 -2.30 10.73
N ASN A 254 12.86 -3.07 10.61
CA ASN A 254 14.22 -2.54 10.64
C ASN A 254 14.48 -1.56 9.49
N LEU A 255 14.02 -1.88 8.28
CA LEU A 255 14.13 -0.96 7.14
C LEU A 255 13.30 0.32 7.35
N GLY A 256 12.11 0.23 7.94
CA GLY A 256 11.32 1.39 8.33
C GLY A 256 12.06 2.29 9.34
N GLN A 257 12.71 1.69 10.33
CA GLN A 257 13.54 2.41 11.30
C GLN A 257 14.77 3.06 10.64
N ALA A 258 15.45 2.35 9.73
CA ALA A 258 16.58 2.88 8.97
C ALA A 258 16.18 4.10 8.12
N VAL A 259 15.04 4.04 7.43
CA VAL A 259 14.48 5.18 6.68
C VAL A 259 14.23 6.36 7.60
N HIS A 260 13.63 6.14 8.79
CA HIS A 260 13.39 7.21 9.75
C HIS A 260 14.69 7.85 10.25
N ARG A 261 15.68 7.05 10.64
CA ARG A 261 17.00 7.56 11.06
C ARG A 261 17.71 8.35 9.97
N ALA A 262 17.57 7.93 8.71
CA ALA A 262 18.17 8.62 7.58
C ALA A 262 17.54 10.01 7.33
N LEU A 263 16.37 10.31 7.85
CA LEU A 263 15.75 11.65 7.77
C LEU A 263 16.44 12.69 8.68
N GLY A 264 17.18 12.28 9.69
CA GLY A 264 17.94 13.12 10.60
C GLY A 264 17.09 13.73 11.70
#